data_74f8e13bf82a6f12b9fc0535a1355136
#
_entry.id   74f8e13bf82a6f12b9fc0535a1355136
#
_cell.length_a   1.000
_cell.length_b   1.000
_cell.length_c   1.000
_cell.angle_alpha   90.00
_cell.angle_beta   90.00
_cell.angle_gamma   90.00
#
_symmetry.space_group_name_H-M   'P 1'
#
loop_
_entity.id
_entity.type
_entity.pdbx_description
1 polymer ?
#
loop_
_entity_poly.entity_id
_entity_poly.type
_entity_poly.pdbx_seq_one_letter_code
_entity_poly.pdbx_strand_id
1 'polypeptide(L)'
;SGNVTKLWTNCYVTINQANAVLKALTSNDIPDLSEEKKLQYISEAKFIRAHHYYHLVQQYGDVELKTEPTEALVTEAYKTPAGGNWNFIIDEMKYCIENLPDDKNVYGRITKEAVKHNLARVYLTVKRNDEDIKEAKRLAEEVIVSSHSLMSSHEELWNTDNMRNPEVLLPVLFTTNTELNGEGQQLHVMFTASYSDHYPKVL
;
A
#
# COMPACT_ATOMS: atom_id res chain seq x y z
N SER A 1 -21.04 -10.50 6.69
CA SER A 1 -20.65 -10.47 5.27
C SER A 1 -20.35 -9.05 4.75
N GLY A 2 -20.87 -7.97 5.35
CA GLY A 2 -20.69 -6.60 4.84
C GLY A 2 -19.23 -6.11 4.77
N ASN A 3 -18.38 -6.48 5.72
CA ASN A 3 -16.99 -6.01 5.76
C ASN A 3 -16.11 -6.65 4.66
N VAL A 4 -16.36 -7.91 4.33
CA VAL A 4 -15.62 -8.62 3.27
C VAL A 4 -15.91 -7.98 1.89
N THR A 5 -17.18 -7.67 1.62
CA THR A 5 -17.58 -6.98 0.39
C THR A 5 -17.00 -5.57 0.30
N LYS A 6 -16.93 -4.84 1.44
CA LYS A 6 -16.32 -3.50 1.48
C LYS A 6 -14.83 -3.55 1.12
N LEU A 7 -14.07 -4.51 1.67
CA LEU A 7 -12.65 -4.65 1.35
C LEU A 7 -12.45 -4.89 -0.15
N TRP A 8 -13.19 -5.85 -0.73
CA TRP A 8 -13.16 -6.13 -2.16
C TRP A 8 -13.42 -4.88 -3.00
N THR A 9 -14.53 -4.21 -2.74
CA THR A 9 -14.94 -3.03 -3.48
C THR A 9 -13.91 -1.89 -3.37
N ASN A 10 -13.46 -1.61 -2.16
CA ASN A 10 -12.49 -0.52 -1.93
C ASN A 10 -11.15 -0.81 -2.62
N CYS A 11 -10.68 -2.07 -2.58
CA CYS A 11 -9.45 -2.43 -3.30
C CYS A 11 -9.59 -2.21 -4.81
N TYR A 12 -10.66 -2.68 -5.43
CA TYR A 12 -10.84 -2.49 -6.87
C TYR A 12 -11.11 -1.04 -7.29
N VAL A 13 -11.79 -0.27 -6.45
CA VAL A 13 -11.94 1.19 -6.67
C VAL A 13 -10.55 1.86 -6.68
N THR A 14 -9.71 1.56 -5.70
CA THR A 14 -8.36 2.15 -5.63
C THR A 14 -7.47 1.66 -6.77
N ILE A 15 -7.54 0.38 -7.15
CA ILE A 15 -6.84 -0.16 -8.32
C ILE A 15 -7.25 0.58 -9.59
N ASN A 16 -8.55 0.81 -9.78
CA ASN A 16 -9.05 1.55 -10.94
C ASN A 16 -8.58 3.00 -10.98
N GLN A 17 -8.53 3.68 -9.83
CA GLN A 17 -7.95 5.01 -9.70
C GLN A 17 -6.46 5.02 -10.04
N ALA A 18 -5.68 4.06 -9.53
CA ALA A 18 -4.28 3.92 -9.86
C ALA A 18 -4.07 3.68 -11.36
N ASN A 19 -4.90 2.84 -12.00
CA ASN A 19 -4.87 2.63 -13.44
C ASN A 19 -5.14 3.92 -14.22
N ALA A 20 -6.11 4.73 -13.80
CA ALA A 20 -6.42 6.01 -14.44
C ALA A 20 -5.23 6.99 -14.35
N VAL A 21 -4.58 7.07 -13.18
CA VAL A 21 -3.36 7.87 -12.99
C VAL A 21 -2.24 7.38 -13.91
N LEU A 22 -2.00 6.07 -13.95
CA LEU A 22 -0.96 5.48 -14.81
C LEU A 22 -1.23 5.76 -16.29
N LYS A 23 -2.47 5.63 -16.74
CA LYS A 23 -2.87 5.95 -18.11
C LYS A 23 -2.58 7.43 -18.44
N ALA A 24 -3.00 8.36 -17.58
CA ALA A 24 -2.76 9.79 -17.78
C ALA A 24 -1.27 10.16 -17.83
N LEU A 25 -0.45 9.53 -16.94
CA LEU A 25 0.99 9.78 -16.92
C LEU A 25 1.72 9.19 -18.13
N THR A 26 1.22 8.10 -18.71
CA THR A 26 1.84 7.44 -19.88
C THR A 26 1.40 7.99 -21.21
N SER A 27 0.20 8.60 -21.29
CA SER A 27 -0.32 9.23 -22.52
C SER A 27 0.28 10.62 -22.81
N ASN A 28 1.17 11.12 -21.92
CA ASN A 28 1.73 12.49 -22.01
C ASN A 28 0.66 13.61 -21.99
N ASP A 29 -0.49 13.35 -21.40
CA ASP A 29 -1.59 14.31 -21.33
C ASP A 29 -1.37 15.37 -20.22
N ILE A 30 -0.29 15.28 -19.45
CA ILE A 30 0.03 16.22 -18.38
C ILE A 30 1.19 17.11 -18.84
N PRO A 31 0.93 18.35 -19.24
CA PRO A 31 1.96 19.28 -19.64
C PRO A 31 2.83 19.69 -18.46
N ASP A 32 4.08 20.06 -18.73
CA ASP A 32 5.03 20.63 -17.76
C ASP A 32 5.43 19.72 -16.58
N LEU A 33 5.17 18.41 -16.67
CA LEU A 33 5.61 17.45 -15.67
C LEU A 33 7.04 16.95 -15.99
N SER A 34 7.99 17.18 -15.07
CA SER A 34 9.35 16.67 -15.26
C SER A 34 9.37 15.13 -15.28
N GLU A 35 10.30 14.54 -16.03
CA GLU A 35 10.45 13.08 -16.10
C GLU A 35 10.70 12.44 -14.72
N GLU A 36 11.45 13.10 -13.86
CA GLU A 36 11.68 12.66 -12.49
C GLU A 36 10.38 12.55 -11.68
N LYS A 37 9.55 13.60 -11.71
CA LYS A 37 8.23 13.58 -11.06
C LYS A 37 7.28 12.59 -11.69
N LYS A 38 7.35 12.45 -13.01
CA LYS A 38 6.56 11.46 -13.75
C LYS A 38 6.89 10.04 -13.27
N LEU A 39 8.18 9.69 -13.20
CA LEU A 39 8.63 8.40 -12.69
C LEU A 39 8.24 8.19 -11.22
N GLN A 40 8.34 9.22 -10.39
CA GLN A 40 7.88 9.19 -9.01
C GLN A 40 6.39 8.85 -8.94
N TYR A 41 5.53 9.58 -9.64
CA TYR A 41 4.08 9.37 -9.59
C TYR A 41 3.66 8.02 -10.19
N ILE A 42 4.32 7.57 -11.26
CA ILE A 42 4.11 6.23 -11.80
C ILE A 42 4.44 5.18 -10.75
N SER A 43 5.57 5.31 -10.06
CA SER A 43 6.01 4.36 -9.03
C SER A 43 5.04 4.34 -7.85
N GLU A 44 4.58 5.49 -7.40
CA GLU A 44 3.60 5.57 -6.30
C GLU A 44 2.26 4.94 -6.70
N ALA A 45 1.77 5.20 -7.90
CA ALA A 45 0.53 4.59 -8.39
C ALA A 45 0.66 3.07 -8.53
N LYS A 46 1.80 2.58 -9.04
CA LYS A 46 2.12 1.15 -9.11
C LYS A 46 2.19 0.49 -7.73
N PHE A 47 2.85 1.14 -6.75
CA PHE A 47 2.88 0.63 -5.39
C PHE A 47 1.49 0.52 -4.78
N ILE A 48 0.66 1.56 -4.89
CA ILE A 48 -0.73 1.56 -4.39
C ILE A 48 -1.51 0.40 -5.04
N ARG A 49 -1.40 0.23 -6.34
CA ARG A 49 -2.05 -0.85 -7.08
C ARG A 49 -1.59 -2.23 -6.61
N ALA A 50 -0.29 -2.46 -6.53
CA ALA A 50 0.31 -3.71 -6.07
C ALA A 50 -0.08 -4.02 -4.62
N HIS A 51 -0.09 -3.02 -3.74
CA HIS A 51 -0.47 -3.18 -2.33
C HIS A 51 -1.94 -3.60 -2.18
N HIS A 52 -2.84 -3.05 -2.98
CA HIS A 52 -4.25 -3.46 -2.96
C HIS A 52 -4.46 -4.86 -3.55
N TYR A 53 -3.72 -5.23 -4.60
CA TYR A 53 -3.72 -6.62 -5.08
C TYR A 53 -3.15 -7.58 -4.04
N TYR A 54 -2.12 -7.21 -3.30
CA TYR A 54 -1.60 -8.02 -2.20
C TYR A 54 -2.69 -8.34 -1.16
N HIS A 55 -3.48 -7.34 -0.75
CA HIS A 55 -4.60 -7.57 0.15
C HIS A 55 -5.69 -8.46 -0.46
N LEU A 56 -6.05 -8.24 -1.71
CA LEU A 56 -7.04 -9.07 -2.41
C LEU A 56 -6.60 -10.53 -2.46
N VAL A 57 -5.37 -10.79 -2.88
CA VAL A 57 -4.87 -12.17 -3.05
C VAL A 57 -4.75 -12.90 -1.72
N GLN A 58 -4.36 -12.19 -0.65
CA GLN A 58 -4.33 -12.77 0.70
C GLN A 58 -5.71 -13.22 1.20
N GLN A 59 -6.76 -12.48 0.87
CA GLN A 59 -8.11 -12.75 1.39
C GLN A 59 -8.94 -13.64 0.48
N TYR A 60 -8.74 -13.56 -0.84
CA TYR A 60 -9.63 -14.18 -1.83
C TYR A 60 -8.92 -15.18 -2.74
N GLY A 61 -7.60 -15.34 -2.61
CA GLY A 61 -6.79 -16.11 -3.57
C GLY A 61 -6.62 -15.39 -4.89
N ASP A 62 -6.41 -16.13 -5.98
CA ASP A 62 -6.24 -15.51 -7.29
C ASP A 62 -7.49 -14.73 -7.70
N VAL A 63 -7.29 -13.49 -8.08
CA VAL A 63 -8.33 -12.55 -8.52
C VAL A 63 -8.06 -12.08 -9.95
N GLU A 64 -9.02 -11.41 -10.56
CA GLU A 64 -8.83 -10.80 -11.88
C GLU A 64 -7.83 -9.63 -11.80
N LEU A 65 -6.81 -9.64 -12.66
CA LEU A 65 -5.89 -8.51 -12.84
C LEU A 65 -6.49 -7.52 -13.84
N LYS A 66 -6.75 -6.30 -13.36
CA LYS A 66 -7.13 -5.15 -14.17
C LYS A 66 -5.99 -4.14 -14.15
N THR A 67 -5.36 -3.93 -15.29
CA THR A 67 -4.21 -3.02 -15.46
C THR A 67 -4.56 -1.74 -16.20
N GLU A 68 -5.79 -1.67 -16.72
CA GLU A 68 -6.36 -0.51 -17.40
C GLU A 68 -7.56 0.04 -16.64
N PRO A 69 -7.85 1.35 -16.73
CA PRO A 69 -9.06 1.91 -16.15
C PRO A 69 -10.30 1.34 -16.82
N THR A 70 -11.34 1.13 -16.02
CA THR A 70 -12.63 0.63 -16.51
C THR A 70 -13.37 1.78 -17.20
N GLU A 71 -13.56 1.67 -18.49
CA GLU A 71 -14.25 2.70 -19.33
C GLU A 71 -15.69 2.31 -19.68
N ALA A 72 -16.05 1.04 -19.52
CA ALA A 72 -17.38 0.54 -19.83
C ALA A 72 -17.80 -0.57 -18.86
N LEU A 73 -19.10 -0.88 -18.86
CA LEU A 73 -19.63 -2.01 -18.10
C LEU A 73 -19.02 -3.31 -18.64
N VAL A 74 -18.27 -4.00 -17.80
CA VAL A 74 -17.72 -5.33 -18.09
C VAL A 74 -18.58 -6.35 -17.38
N THR A 75 -19.20 -7.26 -18.13
CA THR A 75 -20.10 -8.31 -17.62
C THR A 75 -19.41 -9.65 -17.40
N GLU A 76 -18.18 -9.79 -17.92
CA GLU A 76 -17.38 -11.00 -17.80
C GLU A 76 -16.17 -10.72 -16.91
N ALA A 77 -15.88 -11.65 -16.00
CA ALA A 77 -14.72 -11.60 -15.11
C ALA A 77 -13.91 -12.89 -15.26
N TYR A 78 -12.62 -12.76 -15.39
CA TYR A 78 -11.71 -13.88 -15.56
C TYR A 78 -10.70 -13.93 -14.40
N LYS A 79 -10.66 -15.08 -13.75
CA LYS A 79 -9.65 -15.31 -12.73
C LYS A 79 -8.26 -15.39 -13.38
N THR A 80 -7.32 -14.65 -12.83
CA THR A 80 -5.92 -14.72 -13.28
C THR A 80 -5.35 -16.13 -13.03
N PRO A 81 -4.56 -16.70 -13.97
CA PRO A 81 -3.90 -17.98 -13.74
C PRO A 81 -3.07 -17.99 -12.45
N ALA A 82 -2.97 -19.16 -11.81
CA ALA A 82 -2.28 -19.36 -10.54
C ALA A 82 -0.88 -18.75 -10.55
N GLY A 83 -0.57 -17.97 -9.54
CA GLY A 83 0.71 -17.26 -9.40
C GLY A 83 0.83 -15.97 -10.20
N GLY A 84 -0.05 -15.70 -11.15
CA GLY A 84 0.01 -14.49 -11.99
C GLY A 84 -0.15 -13.20 -11.18
N ASN A 85 -1.04 -13.20 -10.20
CA ASN A 85 -1.20 -12.07 -9.30
C ASN A 85 0.07 -11.79 -8.48
N TRP A 86 0.73 -12.83 -7.96
CA TRP A 86 1.95 -12.67 -7.17
C TRP A 86 3.11 -12.13 -8.00
N ASN A 87 3.28 -12.63 -9.23
CA ASN A 87 4.30 -12.12 -10.15
C ASN A 87 4.05 -10.64 -10.45
N PHE A 88 2.82 -10.27 -10.76
CA PHE A 88 2.44 -8.88 -11.00
C PHE A 88 2.77 -7.97 -9.80
N ILE A 89 2.40 -8.37 -8.58
CA ILE A 89 2.67 -7.61 -7.36
C ILE A 89 4.18 -7.41 -7.17
N ILE A 90 4.97 -8.48 -7.35
CA ILE A 90 6.42 -8.44 -7.18
C ILE A 90 7.06 -7.52 -8.24
N ASP A 91 6.66 -7.63 -9.49
CA ASP A 91 7.22 -6.85 -10.60
C ASP A 91 6.90 -5.35 -10.44
N GLU A 92 5.67 -5.00 -10.03
CA GLU A 92 5.29 -3.62 -9.74
C GLU A 92 6.11 -3.03 -8.58
N MET A 93 6.32 -3.79 -7.49
CA MET A 93 7.11 -3.34 -6.35
C MET A 93 8.61 -3.23 -6.68
N LYS A 94 9.16 -4.14 -7.49
CA LYS A 94 10.53 -4.01 -7.99
C LYS A 94 10.71 -2.75 -8.83
N TYR A 95 9.80 -2.50 -9.76
CA TYR A 95 9.80 -1.26 -10.53
C TYR A 95 9.83 -0.02 -9.62
N CYS A 96 9.06 -0.02 -8.54
CA CYS A 96 9.03 1.10 -7.59
C CYS A 96 10.39 1.29 -6.90
N ILE A 97 11.06 0.22 -6.48
CA ILE A 97 12.38 0.31 -5.84
C ILE A 97 13.42 0.91 -6.81
N GLU A 98 13.34 0.59 -8.08
CA GLU A 98 14.27 1.08 -9.12
C GLU A 98 14.04 2.56 -9.46
N ASN A 99 12.79 3.01 -9.48
CA ASN A 99 12.39 4.30 -10.07
C ASN A 99 11.94 5.37 -9.06
N LEU A 100 11.67 5.02 -7.81
CA LEU A 100 11.38 6.03 -6.79
C LEU A 100 12.64 6.88 -6.51
N PRO A 101 12.51 8.19 -6.30
CA PRO A 101 13.62 9.01 -5.86
C PRO A 101 14.07 8.62 -4.44
N ASP A 102 15.33 8.94 -4.12
CA ASP A 102 15.87 8.77 -2.76
C ASP A 102 15.45 9.91 -1.82
N ASP A 103 14.66 10.87 -2.33
CA ASP A 103 14.18 12.02 -1.57
C ASP A 103 13.09 11.59 -0.58
N LYS A 104 13.34 11.88 0.71
CA LYS A 104 12.46 11.59 1.84
C LYS A 104 11.78 12.84 2.42
N ASN A 105 11.82 13.96 1.69
CA ASN A 105 11.46 15.27 2.23
C ASN A 105 9.96 15.44 2.48
N VAL A 106 9.10 14.60 1.91
CA VAL A 106 7.66 14.72 2.10
C VAL A 106 7.13 13.55 2.92
N TYR A 107 6.83 13.81 4.18
CA TYR A 107 6.24 12.83 5.09
C TYR A 107 4.90 12.30 4.55
N GLY A 108 4.73 10.99 4.60
CA GLY A 108 3.53 10.31 4.09
C GLY A 108 3.61 9.92 2.60
N ARG A 109 4.66 10.31 1.88
CA ARG A 109 4.91 9.80 0.52
C ARG A 109 5.57 8.41 0.57
N ILE A 110 5.39 7.66 -0.49
CA ILE A 110 5.95 6.31 -0.62
C ILE A 110 7.46 6.42 -0.84
N THR A 111 8.22 5.72 0.00
CA THR A 111 9.69 5.67 -0.06
C THR A 111 10.16 4.29 -0.52
N LYS A 112 11.41 4.20 -0.99
CA LYS A 112 12.04 2.92 -1.35
C LYS A 112 12.05 1.94 -0.18
N GLU A 113 12.28 2.42 1.04
CA GLU A 113 12.30 1.61 2.26
C GLU A 113 10.91 1.02 2.56
N ALA A 114 9.86 1.82 2.40
CA ALA A 114 8.50 1.35 2.56
C ALA A 114 8.16 0.26 1.53
N VAL A 115 8.58 0.43 0.28
CA VAL A 115 8.38 -0.58 -0.77
C VAL A 115 9.19 -1.85 -0.49
N LYS A 116 10.47 -1.73 -0.10
CA LYS A 116 11.33 -2.87 0.27
C LYS A 116 10.72 -3.68 1.40
N HIS A 117 10.24 -3.01 2.46
CA HIS A 117 9.56 -3.67 3.57
C HIS A 117 8.31 -4.44 3.09
N ASN A 118 7.47 -3.81 2.27
CA ASN A 118 6.27 -4.48 1.75
C ASN A 118 6.62 -5.64 0.82
N LEU A 119 7.63 -5.49 -0.05
CA LEU A 119 8.08 -6.57 -0.95
C LEU A 119 8.68 -7.74 -0.15
N ALA A 120 9.42 -7.49 0.92
CA ALA A 120 9.89 -8.56 1.82
C ALA A 120 8.72 -9.34 2.42
N ARG A 121 7.64 -8.66 2.85
CA ARG A 121 6.41 -9.32 3.32
C ARG A 121 5.73 -10.13 2.23
N VAL A 122 5.68 -9.62 1.00
CA VAL A 122 5.13 -10.36 -0.16
C VAL A 122 5.90 -11.65 -0.36
N TYR A 123 7.23 -11.61 -0.40
CA TYR A 123 8.07 -12.80 -0.56
C TYR A 123 7.89 -13.82 0.58
N LEU A 124 7.79 -13.37 1.84
CA LEU A 124 7.51 -14.24 2.97
C LEU A 124 6.11 -14.85 2.94
N THR A 125 5.15 -14.19 2.30
CA THR A 125 3.79 -14.69 2.14
C THR A 125 3.69 -15.74 1.04
N VAL A 126 4.27 -15.46 -0.13
CA VAL A 126 4.13 -16.34 -1.28
C VAL A 126 5.02 -17.58 -1.19
N LYS A 127 6.25 -17.45 -0.73
CA LYS A 127 7.22 -18.56 -0.48
C LYS A 127 7.27 -19.60 -1.58
N ARG A 128 7.49 -19.17 -2.84
CA ARG A 128 7.52 -20.10 -3.98
C ARG A 128 8.73 -21.03 -3.92
N ASN A 129 9.85 -20.52 -3.38
CA ASN A 129 11.12 -21.23 -3.29
C ASN A 129 12.06 -20.56 -2.25
N ASP A 130 13.25 -21.13 -2.05
CA ASP A 130 14.24 -20.60 -1.10
C ASP A 130 14.80 -19.22 -1.51
N GLU A 131 14.78 -18.87 -2.80
CA GLU A 131 15.20 -17.55 -3.28
C GLU A 131 14.25 -16.44 -2.81
N ASP A 132 12.95 -16.70 -2.73
CA ASP A 132 12.00 -15.75 -2.17
C ASP A 132 12.34 -15.40 -0.71
N ILE A 133 12.76 -16.40 0.08
CA ILE A 133 13.17 -16.21 1.49
C ILE A 133 14.48 -15.41 1.58
N LYS A 134 15.46 -15.71 0.73
CA LYS A 134 16.73 -14.97 0.66
C LYS A 134 16.51 -13.52 0.27
N GLU A 135 15.63 -13.29 -0.70
CA GLU A 135 15.30 -11.96 -1.18
C GLU A 135 14.54 -11.17 -0.12
N ALA A 136 13.60 -11.79 0.59
CA ALA A 136 12.92 -11.16 1.72
C ALA A 136 13.91 -10.73 2.81
N LYS A 137 14.88 -11.60 3.14
CA LYS A 137 15.94 -11.29 4.10
C LYS A 137 16.78 -10.11 3.62
N ARG A 138 17.27 -10.13 2.36
CA ARG A 138 18.09 -9.07 1.78
C ARG A 138 17.37 -7.71 1.85
N LEU A 139 16.09 -7.67 1.45
CA LEU A 139 15.30 -6.44 1.48
C LEU A 139 15.07 -5.93 2.91
N ALA A 140 14.83 -6.83 3.87
CA ALA A 140 14.69 -6.45 5.27
C ALA A 140 16.00 -5.89 5.85
N GLU A 141 17.15 -6.52 5.55
CA GLU A 141 18.47 -6.05 5.96
C GLU A 141 18.78 -4.65 5.40
N GLU A 142 18.41 -4.38 4.14
CA GLU A 142 18.57 -3.04 3.55
C GLU A 142 17.72 -1.97 4.26
N VAL A 143 16.52 -2.32 4.74
CA VAL A 143 15.70 -1.41 5.54
C VAL A 143 16.32 -1.18 6.92
N ILE A 144 16.82 -2.23 7.58
CA ILE A 144 17.43 -2.15 8.91
C ILE A 144 18.66 -1.24 8.91
N VAL A 145 19.49 -1.28 7.86
CA VAL A 145 20.70 -0.43 7.77
C VAL A 145 20.43 0.95 7.19
N SER A 146 19.18 1.28 6.88
CA SER A 146 18.77 2.60 6.38
C SER A 146 18.74 3.65 7.50
N SER A 147 18.15 4.80 7.24
CA SER A 147 17.97 5.88 8.23
C SER A 147 16.86 5.60 9.26
N HIS A 148 16.19 4.44 9.18
CA HIS A 148 15.15 4.05 10.13
C HIS A 148 15.76 3.36 11.36
N SER A 149 15.11 3.53 12.52
CA SER A 149 15.53 2.92 13.79
C SER A 149 14.31 2.71 14.68
N LEU A 150 14.40 1.72 15.57
CA LEU A 150 13.35 1.51 16.56
C LEU A 150 13.34 2.65 17.59
N MET A 151 12.14 2.99 18.05
CA MET A 151 11.95 3.90 19.16
C MET A 151 12.39 3.26 20.49
N SER A 152 12.76 4.08 21.47
CA SER A 152 13.22 3.60 22.78
C SER A 152 12.07 2.98 23.60
N SER A 153 10.82 3.38 23.34
CA SER A 153 9.64 2.83 24.01
C SER A 153 8.43 2.81 23.08
N HIS A 154 7.50 1.91 23.38
CA HIS A 154 6.21 1.84 22.69
C HIS A 154 5.35 3.11 22.89
N GLU A 155 5.49 3.77 24.04
CA GLU A 155 4.80 5.02 24.34
C GLU A 155 5.27 6.15 23.41
N GLU A 156 6.58 6.28 23.20
CA GLU A 156 7.14 7.27 22.28
C GLU A 156 6.75 7.01 20.82
N LEU A 157 6.66 5.75 20.40
CA LEU A 157 6.22 5.38 19.05
C LEU A 157 4.82 5.90 18.73
N TRP A 158 3.90 5.84 19.70
CA TRP A 158 2.49 6.22 19.50
C TRP A 158 2.14 7.61 20.04
N ASN A 159 3.13 8.37 20.49
CA ASN A 159 2.91 9.73 20.95
C ASN A 159 2.50 10.63 19.78
N THR A 160 1.38 11.35 19.93
CA THR A 160 0.85 12.26 18.92
C THR A 160 1.80 13.41 18.57
N ASP A 161 2.65 13.80 19.50
CA ASP A 161 3.67 14.85 19.29
C ASP A 161 4.90 14.31 18.54
N ASN A 162 5.01 12.98 18.38
CA ASN A 162 6.13 12.29 17.73
C ASN A 162 5.69 11.46 16.51
N MET A 163 4.70 11.90 15.76
CA MET A 163 4.19 11.15 14.59
C MET A 163 5.23 10.93 13.49
N ARG A 164 6.26 11.79 13.41
CA ARG A 164 7.35 11.69 12.41
C ARG A 164 8.58 11.01 12.98
N ASN A 165 8.39 9.94 13.74
CA ASN A 165 9.51 9.22 14.32
C ASN A 165 10.22 8.29 13.31
N PRO A 166 11.48 7.91 13.59
CA PRO A 166 12.29 7.12 12.65
C PRO A 166 11.84 5.66 12.49
N GLU A 167 10.93 5.13 13.31
CA GLU A 167 10.41 3.77 13.16
C GLU A 167 9.32 3.68 12.09
N VAL A 168 8.65 4.80 11.79
CA VAL A 168 7.54 4.83 10.82
C VAL A 168 8.07 4.85 9.38
N LEU A 169 7.85 3.77 8.65
CA LEU A 169 8.24 3.63 7.23
C LEU A 169 7.24 4.30 6.28
N LEU A 170 5.95 4.11 6.52
CA LEU A 170 4.87 4.69 5.70
C LEU A 170 3.62 4.88 6.57
N PRO A 171 3.30 6.09 6.96
CA PRO A 171 2.11 6.39 7.73
C PRO A 171 0.87 6.48 6.86
N VAL A 172 -0.27 6.05 7.39
CA VAL A 172 -1.58 6.45 6.88
C VAL A 172 -2.02 7.68 7.68
N LEU A 173 -2.03 8.83 7.03
CA LEU A 173 -2.32 10.10 7.68
C LEU A 173 -3.82 10.33 7.82
N PHE A 174 -4.26 10.54 9.04
CA PHE A 174 -5.62 10.96 9.36
C PHE A 174 -5.61 12.42 9.82
N THR A 175 -6.67 13.15 9.52
CA THR A 175 -6.85 14.55 9.92
C THR A 175 -8.23 14.77 10.50
N THR A 176 -8.37 15.76 11.35
CA THR A 176 -9.65 16.22 11.84
C THR A 176 -10.41 17.09 10.84
N ASN A 177 -9.78 17.45 9.71
CA ASN A 177 -10.44 18.17 8.65
C ASN A 177 -11.37 17.24 7.87
N THR A 178 -12.67 17.38 8.09
CA THR A 178 -13.72 16.56 7.49
C THR A 178 -13.81 16.72 5.97
N GLU A 179 -13.36 17.82 5.40
CA GLU A 179 -13.31 18.04 3.94
C GLU A 179 -12.27 17.17 3.26
N LEU A 180 -11.20 16.81 3.97
CA LEU A 180 -10.11 16.00 3.43
C LEU A 180 -10.26 14.50 3.71
N ASN A 181 -10.89 14.13 4.81
CA ASN A 181 -10.84 12.75 5.31
C ASN A 181 -12.20 12.19 5.77
N GLY A 182 -13.24 12.99 5.82
CA GLY A 182 -14.59 12.52 6.17
C GLY A 182 -14.74 11.94 7.57
N GLU A 183 -14.31 10.71 7.81
CA GLU A 183 -14.68 9.97 9.03
C GLU A 183 -13.53 9.76 10.04
N GLY A 184 -12.30 10.11 9.74
CA GLY A 184 -11.16 9.85 10.62
C GLY A 184 -10.89 8.35 10.88
N GLN A 185 -9.96 8.08 11.78
CA GLN A 185 -9.56 6.73 12.13
C GLN A 185 -10.36 6.23 13.35
N GLN A 186 -10.96 5.05 13.28
CA GLN A 186 -11.86 4.52 14.30
C GLN A 186 -11.17 3.67 15.39
N LEU A 187 -9.88 3.41 15.30
CA LEU A 187 -9.17 2.54 16.26
C LEU A 187 -9.34 3.01 17.71
N HIS A 188 -9.28 4.32 17.96
CA HIS A 188 -9.46 4.87 19.29
C HIS A 188 -10.83 4.56 19.87
N VAL A 189 -11.88 4.57 19.04
CA VAL A 189 -13.25 4.25 19.46
C VAL A 189 -13.37 2.76 19.81
N MET A 190 -12.70 1.89 19.08
CA MET A 190 -12.74 0.43 19.31
C MET A 190 -12.12 0.02 20.64
N PHE A 191 -11.21 0.81 21.19
CA PHE A 191 -10.50 0.53 22.45
C PHE A 191 -10.92 1.45 23.60
N THR A 192 -11.98 2.25 23.44
CA THR A 192 -12.50 3.13 24.50
C THR A 192 -13.74 2.55 25.16
N ALA A 193 -14.03 3.01 26.38
CA ALA A 193 -15.25 2.65 27.10
C ALA A 193 -16.51 2.96 26.31
N SER A 194 -16.54 4.06 25.56
CA SER A 194 -17.69 4.43 24.72
C SER A 194 -18.03 3.38 23.67
N TYR A 195 -17.01 2.72 23.11
CA TYR A 195 -17.24 1.63 22.16
C TYR A 195 -17.74 0.37 22.85
N SER A 196 -17.23 0.05 24.04
CA SER A 196 -17.67 -1.11 24.84
C SER A 196 -19.11 -0.96 25.33
N ASP A 197 -19.57 0.26 25.60
CA ASP A 197 -20.95 0.55 25.96
C ASP A 197 -21.93 0.26 24.81
N HIS A 198 -21.52 0.50 23.57
CA HIS A 198 -22.31 0.20 22.38
C HIS A 198 -22.18 -1.26 21.93
N TYR A 199 -21.04 -1.90 22.19
CA TYR A 199 -20.69 -3.27 21.77
C TYR A 199 -20.07 -4.09 22.90
N PRO A 200 -20.82 -4.37 23.98
CA PRO A 200 -20.29 -4.97 25.21
C PRO A 200 -19.75 -6.40 25.03
N LYS A 201 -19.90 -6.99 23.85
CA LYS A 201 -19.41 -8.34 23.53
C LYS A 201 -18.01 -8.36 22.91
N VAL A 202 -17.36 -7.22 22.76
CA VAL A 202 -16.05 -7.09 22.09
C VAL A 202 -14.90 -7.03 23.09
N LEU A 203 -15.20 -6.93 24.39
CA LEU A 203 -14.21 -6.97 25.49
C LEU A 203 -14.22 -8.31 26.18
#